data_9d7a836ff8b49173cfe04343fff55157
#
_entry.id   9d7a836ff8b49173cfe04343fff55157
#
_cell.length_a   1.000
_cell.length_b   1.000
_cell.length_c   1.000
_cell.angle_alpha   90.00
_cell.angle_beta   90.00
_cell.angle_gamma   90.00
#
_symmetry.space_group_name_H-M   'P 1'
#
loop_
_entity.id
_entity.type
_entity.pdbx_description
1 polymer ?
#
loop_
_entity_poly.entity_id
_entity_poly.type
_entity_poly.pdbx_seq_one_letter_code
_entity_poly.pdbx_strand_id
1 'polypeptide(L)'
;MNRIKLMVNGLPGNMATNVVKHALEDNRFELITQSLTGPEITDTATVIDSVSFDLIQPQDRDQSILAIKDKKGPFLSVDYTHPSAVNDNAEFYCRYGLPFVMGTTGGNRQGLEETVRASSISAVIAPNMAKQIVGFQAMMEYAANTFPDLFKGYSLEIKESHQKGKADTSGTAKAMVRYFTSLGLGFSEGDIKKERDPATQKTIWGIPEEFLEGHGWHTYSLESGDKTVRFEFTHNVNGRDVYAQGTLDALIYLAKKVAEGAQGEVFSMIDVLKGV
;
A
#
# COMPACT_ATOMS: atom_id res chain seq x y z
N MET A 1 -14.17 -13.30 -19.91
CA MET A 1 -12.75 -13.31 -19.49
C MET A 1 -12.60 -14.34 -18.39
N ASN A 2 -11.49 -15.09 -18.36
CA ASN A 2 -11.22 -15.96 -17.22
C ASN A 2 -10.96 -15.09 -16.00
N ARG A 3 -11.47 -15.51 -14.83
CA ARG A 3 -11.20 -14.82 -13.56
C ARG A 3 -9.71 -14.89 -13.21
N ILE A 4 -9.20 -13.84 -12.60
CA ILE A 4 -7.84 -13.80 -12.06
C ILE A 4 -7.84 -14.63 -10.77
N LYS A 5 -7.10 -15.74 -10.77
CA LYS A 5 -6.91 -16.53 -9.55
C LYS A 5 -5.95 -15.81 -8.62
N LEU A 6 -6.35 -15.65 -7.37
CA LEU A 6 -5.69 -14.80 -6.39
C LEU A 6 -5.50 -15.50 -5.06
N MET A 7 -4.27 -15.54 -4.56
CA MET A 7 -3.92 -15.93 -3.20
C MET A 7 -3.53 -14.71 -2.38
N VAL A 8 -4.25 -14.43 -1.29
CA VAL A 8 -3.96 -13.30 -0.40
C VAL A 8 -3.22 -13.80 0.83
N ASN A 9 -1.99 -13.32 1.03
CA ASN A 9 -1.10 -13.73 2.11
C ASN A 9 -1.06 -12.69 3.22
N GLY A 10 -0.94 -13.15 4.47
CA GLY A 10 -0.95 -12.32 5.66
C GLY A 10 -2.25 -12.34 6.46
N LEU A 11 -3.16 -13.28 6.18
CA LEU A 11 -4.34 -13.50 7.02
C LEU A 11 -3.93 -14.03 8.40
N PRO A 12 -4.64 -13.62 9.47
CA PRO A 12 -5.86 -12.81 9.53
C PRO A 12 -5.59 -11.29 9.67
N GLY A 13 -4.46 -10.77 9.20
CA GLY A 13 -4.10 -9.36 9.29
C GLY A 13 -5.13 -8.42 8.64
N ASN A 14 -5.29 -7.22 9.20
CA ASN A 14 -6.34 -6.26 8.80
C ASN A 14 -6.33 -5.90 7.30
N MET A 15 -5.16 -5.66 6.70
CA MET A 15 -5.08 -5.33 5.28
C MET A 15 -5.39 -6.52 4.39
N ALA A 16 -4.82 -7.70 4.69
CA ALA A 16 -5.11 -8.94 3.97
C ALA A 16 -6.62 -9.26 4.01
N THR A 17 -7.23 -9.17 5.18
CA THR A 17 -8.68 -9.35 5.37
C THR A 17 -9.48 -8.37 4.51
N ASN A 18 -9.08 -7.11 4.46
CA ASN A 18 -9.80 -6.11 3.66
C ASN A 18 -9.69 -6.38 2.15
N VAL A 19 -8.50 -6.78 1.67
CA VAL A 19 -8.33 -7.20 0.27
C VAL A 19 -9.20 -8.41 -0.07
N VAL A 20 -9.28 -9.40 0.84
CA VAL A 20 -10.16 -10.57 0.64
C VAL A 20 -11.62 -10.15 0.51
N LYS A 21 -12.13 -9.29 1.40
CA LYS A 21 -13.52 -8.79 1.33
C LYS A 21 -13.83 -8.14 0.00
N HIS A 22 -12.99 -7.21 -0.44
CA HIS A 22 -13.17 -6.55 -1.74
C HIS A 22 -13.06 -7.53 -2.92
N ALA A 23 -12.17 -8.52 -2.85
CA ALA A 23 -12.04 -9.53 -3.90
C ALA A 23 -13.20 -10.53 -3.95
N LEU A 24 -13.87 -10.81 -2.81
CA LEU A 24 -15.09 -11.62 -2.77
C LEU A 24 -16.27 -10.96 -3.49
N GLU A 25 -16.34 -9.63 -3.44
CA GLU A 25 -17.39 -8.84 -4.09
C GLU A 25 -17.09 -8.56 -5.57
N ASP A 26 -15.86 -8.79 -6.03
CA ASP A 26 -15.42 -8.49 -7.40
C ASP A 26 -15.37 -9.76 -8.26
N ASN A 27 -16.30 -9.86 -9.22
CA ASN A 27 -16.43 -11.01 -10.11
C ASN A 27 -15.23 -11.26 -11.06
N ARG A 28 -14.28 -10.35 -11.12
CA ARG A 28 -13.02 -10.48 -11.89
C ARG A 28 -12.05 -11.45 -11.21
N PHE A 29 -12.22 -11.73 -9.92
CA PHE A 29 -11.31 -12.57 -9.13
C PHE A 29 -11.92 -13.92 -8.75
N GLU A 30 -11.04 -14.91 -8.62
CA GLU A 30 -11.30 -16.22 -8.01
C GLU A 30 -10.30 -16.40 -6.87
N LEU A 31 -10.76 -16.32 -5.63
CA LEU A 31 -9.89 -16.47 -4.47
C LEU A 31 -9.45 -17.93 -4.27
N ILE A 32 -8.17 -18.09 -3.98
CA ILE A 32 -7.59 -19.31 -3.41
C ILE A 32 -7.80 -19.23 -1.89
N THR A 33 -8.43 -20.22 -1.32
CA THR A 33 -8.82 -20.26 0.09
C THR A 33 -7.69 -20.71 1.03
N GLN A 34 -6.45 -20.45 0.64
CA GLN A 34 -5.24 -20.63 1.43
C GLN A 34 -4.51 -19.29 1.58
N SER A 35 -3.82 -19.10 2.68
CA SER A 35 -3.02 -17.90 2.96
C SER A 35 -1.74 -18.27 3.70
N LEU A 36 -0.59 -17.80 3.21
CA LEU A 36 0.64 -17.86 3.98
C LEU A 36 0.55 -16.91 5.16
N THR A 37 0.96 -17.36 6.34
CA THR A 37 0.92 -16.57 7.58
C THR A 37 2.26 -16.55 8.29
N GLY A 38 2.39 -15.71 9.33
CA GLY A 38 3.59 -15.62 10.16
C GLY A 38 3.65 -16.69 11.25
N PRO A 39 4.84 -16.91 11.84
CA PRO A 39 5.03 -17.92 12.87
C PRO A 39 4.27 -17.62 14.18
N GLU A 40 3.87 -16.37 14.37
CA GLU A 40 3.09 -15.92 15.53
C GLU A 40 1.60 -16.30 15.47
N ILE A 41 1.10 -16.67 14.28
CA ILE A 41 -0.29 -17.08 14.09
C ILE A 41 -0.38 -18.59 14.33
N THR A 42 -1.07 -19.00 15.37
CA THR A 42 -1.26 -20.40 15.76
C THR A 42 -2.54 -21.03 15.21
N ASP A 43 -3.48 -20.21 14.78
CA ASP A 43 -4.71 -20.67 14.16
C ASP A 43 -4.41 -21.36 12.82
N THR A 44 -5.18 -22.42 12.51
CA THR A 44 -5.05 -23.17 11.25
C THR A 44 -6.02 -22.67 10.17
N ALA A 45 -7.01 -21.87 10.54
CA ALA A 45 -7.99 -21.31 9.63
C ALA A 45 -8.56 -20.00 10.17
N THR A 46 -9.11 -19.19 9.26
CA THR A 46 -9.91 -17.99 9.59
C THR A 46 -11.11 -17.90 8.65
N VAL A 47 -12.18 -17.25 9.11
CA VAL A 47 -13.41 -17.07 8.32
C VAL A 47 -13.60 -15.59 8.01
N ILE A 48 -13.81 -15.28 6.73
CA ILE A 48 -14.09 -13.94 6.24
C ILE A 48 -15.33 -14.01 5.35
N ASP A 49 -16.38 -13.27 5.69
CA ASP A 49 -17.67 -13.23 4.96
C ASP A 49 -18.20 -14.63 4.57
N SER A 50 -18.21 -15.54 5.55
CA SER A 50 -18.66 -16.94 5.42
C SER A 50 -17.74 -17.86 4.59
N VAL A 51 -16.59 -17.37 4.11
CA VAL A 51 -15.58 -18.18 3.43
C VAL A 51 -14.45 -18.53 4.40
N SER A 52 -14.14 -19.85 4.51
CA SER A 52 -13.02 -20.32 5.32
C SER A 52 -11.72 -20.28 4.53
N PHE A 53 -10.66 -19.78 5.15
CA PHE A 53 -9.31 -19.74 4.60
C PHE A 53 -8.37 -20.56 5.49
N ASP A 54 -7.65 -21.52 4.90
CA ASP A 54 -6.61 -22.27 5.59
C ASP A 54 -5.36 -21.40 5.76
N LEU A 55 -4.81 -21.38 6.96
CA LEU A 55 -3.61 -20.61 7.31
C LEU A 55 -2.38 -21.53 7.25
N ILE A 56 -1.48 -21.25 6.30
CA ILE A 56 -0.28 -22.06 6.04
C ILE A 56 0.88 -21.49 6.86
N GLN A 57 1.37 -22.31 7.78
CA GLN A 57 2.52 -21.97 8.62
C GLN A 57 3.84 -21.94 7.80
N PRO A 58 4.87 -21.19 8.23
CA PRO A 58 6.13 -21.06 7.50
C PRO A 58 6.81 -22.39 7.17
N GLN A 59 6.73 -23.39 8.06
CA GLN A 59 7.34 -24.71 7.84
C GLN A 59 6.65 -25.54 6.75
N ASP A 60 5.37 -25.26 6.47
CA ASP A 60 4.56 -26.04 5.52
C ASP A 60 4.41 -25.36 4.16
N ARG A 61 4.95 -24.13 4.01
CA ARG A 61 4.71 -23.27 2.85
C ARG A 61 5.20 -23.89 1.53
N ASP A 62 6.36 -24.56 1.52
CA ASP A 62 6.94 -25.11 0.30
C ASP A 62 6.11 -26.26 -0.24
N GLN A 63 5.68 -27.19 0.62
CA GLN A 63 4.83 -28.31 0.23
C GLN A 63 3.43 -27.83 -0.17
N SER A 64 2.85 -26.90 0.59
CA SER A 64 1.51 -26.40 0.35
C SER A 64 1.42 -25.65 -0.98
N ILE A 65 2.40 -24.80 -1.32
CA ILE A 65 2.35 -24.01 -2.54
C ILE A 65 2.45 -24.91 -3.79
N LEU A 66 3.24 -25.98 -3.74
CA LEU A 66 3.32 -26.95 -4.83
C LEU A 66 1.98 -27.65 -5.05
N ALA A 67 1.31 -28.11 -3.98
CA ALA A 67 0.00 -28.73 -4.06
C ALA A 67 -1.09 -27.77 -4.57
N ILE A 68 -1.05 -26.49 -4.15
CA ILE A 68 -1.98 -25.47 -4.63
C ILE A 68 -1.76 -25.22 -6.14
N LYS A 69 -0.51 -25.08 -6.59
CA LYS A 69 -0.19 -24.89 -8.02
C LYS A 69 -0.64 -26.06 -8.87
N ASP A 70 -0.43 -27.28 -8.42
CA ASP A 70 -0.86 -28.48 -9.12
C ASP A 70 -2.39 -28.52 -9.29
N LYS A 71 -3.12 -28.19 -8.23
CA LYS A 71 -4.60 -28.23 -8.21
C LYS A 71 -5.25 -27.04 -8.93
N LYS A 72 -4.69 -25.83 -8.79
CA LYS A 72 -5.33 -24.57 -9.23
C LYS A 72 -4.73 -24.03 -10.53
N GLY A 73 -3.54 -24.47 -10.93
CA GLY A 73 -2.77 -23.88 -12.03
C GLY A 73 -2.17 -22.51 -11.66
N PRO A 74 -1.84 -21.67 -12.65
CA PRO A 74 -1.23 -20.35 -12.40
C PRO A 74 -2.16 -19.41 -11.64
N PHE A 75 -1.60 -18.63 -10.72
CA PHE A 75 -2.31 -17.59 -9.96
C PHE A 75 -1.38 -16.45 -9.57
N LEU A 76 -1.94 -15.33 -9.14
CA LEU A 76 -1.23 -14.19 -8.58
C LEU A 76 -1.26 -14.23 -7.06
N SER A 77 -0.22 -13.70 -6.43
CA SER A 77 -0.14 -13.55 -4.98
C SER A 77 -0.26 -12.07 -4.56
N VAL A 78 -0.86 -11.82 -3.40
CA VAL A 78 -0.81 -10.54 -2.70
C VAL A 78 -0.10 -10.73 -1.38
N ASP A 79 0.80 -9.82 -1.04
CA ASP A 79 1.53 -9.84 0.23
C ASP A 79 1.18 -8.64 1.11
N TYR A 80 0.55 -8.94 2.24
CA TYR A 80 0.33 -8.07 3.39
C TYR A 80 0.74 -8.77 4.68
N THR A 81 1.92 -9.37 4.68
CA THR A 81 2.51 -10.09 5.80
C THR A 81 3.20 -9.14 6.79
N HIS A 82 4.37 -9.48 7.27
CA HIS A 82 5.14 -8.67 8.21
C HIS A 82 6.35 -8.00 7.54
N PRO A 83 6.73 -6.77 7.93
CA PRO A 83 7.89 -6.06 7.34
C PRO A 83 9.20 -6.85 7.33
N SER A 84 9.44 -7.70 8.34
CA SER A 84 10.65 -8.54 8.40
C SER A 84 10.65 -9.71 7.41
N ALA A 85 9.48 -10.09 6.85
CA ALA A 85 9.34 -11.21 5.92
C ALA A 85 9.41 -10.79 4.44
N VAL A 86 9.47 -9.49 4.15
CA VAL A 86 9.35 -8.94 2.79
C VAL A 86 10.31 -9.58 1.80
N ASN A 87 11.62 -9.63 2.13
CA ASN A 87 12.64 -10.16 1.22
C ASN A 87 12.53 -11.69 1.08
N ASP A 88 12.35 -12.41 2.18
CA ASP A 88 12.20 -13.88 2.18
C ASP A 88 10.95 -14.31 1.40
N ASN A 89 9.85 -13.57 1.52
CA ASN A 89 8.63 -13.82 0.77
C ASN A 89 8.82 -13.55 -0.73
N ALA A 90 9.53 -12.49 -1.09
CA ALA A 90 9.84 -12.22 -2.51
C ALA A 90 10.69 -13.33 -3.13
N GLU A 91 11.73 -13.79 -2.42
CA GLU A 91 12.53 -14.96 -2.85
C GLU A 91 11.67 -16.21 -3.02
N PHE A 92 10.75 -16.44 -2.07
CA PHE A 92 9.79 -17.54 -2.14
C PHE A 92 8.88 -17.42 -3.38
N TYR A 93 8.28 -16.26 -3.62
CA TYR A 93 7.41 -16.04 -4.79
C TYR A 93 8.20 -16.23 -6.10
N CYS A 94 9.41 -15.69 -6.18
CA CYS A 94 10.28 -15.85 -7.35
C CYS A 94 10.64 -17.31 -7.58
N ARG A 95 11.04 -18.05 -6.53
CA ARG A 95 11.38 -19.48 -6.59
C ARG A 95 10.25 -20.34 -7.13
N TYR A 96 9.03 -20.02 -6.72
CA TYR A 96 7.84 -20.79 -7.12
C TYR A 96 7.13 -20.24 -8.35
N GLY A 97 7.67 -19.21 -9.01
CA GLY A 97 7.08 -18.63 -10.22
C GLY A 97 5.70 -18.02 -9.97
N LEU A 98 5.54 -17.28 -8.88
CA LEU A 98 4.28 -16.63 -8.46
C LEU A 98 4.40 -15.11 -8.65
N PRO A 99 3.87 -14.52 -9.73
CA PRO A 99 3.79 -13.06 -9.84
C PRO A 99 3.01 -12.48 -8.66
N PHE A 100 3.44 -11.34 -8.13
CA PHE A 100 2.87 -10.83 -6.89
C PHE A 100 2.70 -9.31 -6.83
N VAL A 101 1.74 -8.89 -6.00
CA VAL A 101 1.57 -7.50 -5.57
C VAL A 101 2.00 -7.42 -4.11
N MET A 102 3.00 -6.59 -3.80
CA MET A 102 3.50 -6.41 -2.44
C MET A 102 3.11 -5.04 -1.90
N GLY A 103 2.18 -5.05 -0.95
CA GLY A 103 1.79 -3.88 -0.17
C GLY A 103 2.47 -3.80 1.18
N THR A 104 3.11 -4.87 1.64
CA THR A 104 3.91 -4.87 2.86
C THR A 104 5.07 -3.89 2.74
N THR A 105 5.22 -3.01 3.72
CA THR A 105 6.32 -2.04 3.80
C THR A 105 7.49 -2.60 4.60
N GLY A 106 8.69 -2.04 4.41
CA GLY A 106 9.90 -2.49 5.10
C GLY A 106 10.81 -3.35 4.22
N GLY A 107 11.70 -4.12 4.86
CA GLY A 107 12.71 -4.91 4.18
C GLY A 107 13.80 -4.09 3.47
N ASN A 108 14.69 -4.79 2.80
CA ASN A 108 15.68 -4.19 1.89
C ASN A 108 15.04 -4.01 0.50
N ARG A 109 14.62 -2.79 0.20
CA ARG A 109 13.88 -2.44 -1.03
C ARG A 109 14.70 -2.74 -2.29
N GLN A 110 15.95 -2.37 -2.31
CA GLN A 110 16.84 -2.62 -3.45
C GLN A 110 17.01 -4.11 -3.69
N GLY A 111 17.32 -4.90 -2.65
CA GLY A 111 17.44 -6.35 -2.75
C GLY A 111 16.14 -7.02 -3.20
N LEU A 112 14.99 -6.53 -2.72
CA LEU A 112 13.68 -7.00 -3.16
C LEU A 112 13.49 -6.84 -4.68
N GLU A 113 13.79 -5.65 -5.21
CA GLU A 113 13.68 -5.39 -6.64
C GLU A 113 14.69 -6.20 -7.46
N GLU A 114 15.94 -6.31 -7.00
CA GLU A 114 16.98 -7.13 -7.64
C GLU A 114 16.57 -8.61 -7.72
N THR A 115 15.97 -9.15 -6.65
CA THR A 115 15.44 -10.53 -6.62
C THR A 115 14.38 -10.75 -7.69
N VAL A 116 13.43 -9.82 -7.84
CA VAL A 116 12.40 -9.92 -8.89
C VAL A 116 13.01 -9.80 -10.28
N ARG A 117 13.91 -8.81 -10.50
CA ARG A 117 14.57 -8.59 -11.80
C ARG A 117 15.40 -9.78 -12.27
N ALA A 118 15.95 -10.57 -11.33
CA ALA A 118 16.71 -11.79 -11.63
C ALA A 118 15.82 -13.02 -11.85
N SER A 119 14.51 -12.91 -11.70
CA SER A 119 13.56 -14.03 -11.77
C SER A 119 12.78 -14.06 -13.08
N SER A 120 11.98 -15.10 -13.27
CA SER A 120 11.07 -15.26 -14.42
C SER A 120 9.68 -14.66 -14.19
N ILE A 121 9.44 -14.00 -13.06
CA ILE A 121 8.14 -13.38 -12.75
C ILE A 121 8.27 -11.87 -12.73
N SER A 122 7.12 -11.20 -12.74
CA SER A 122 7.04 -9.76 -12.52
C SER A 122 6.21 -9.45 -11.28
N ALA A 123 6.41 -8.27 -10.70
CA ALA A 123 5.72 -7.85 -9.49
C ALA A 123 5.31 -6.37 -9.55
N VAL A 124 4.22 -6.03 -8.84
CA VAL A 124 3.92 -4.65 -8.43
C VAL A 124 4.36 -4.48 -6.99
N ILE A 125 5.27 -3.56 -6.74
CA ILE A 125 5.81 -3.30 -5.41
C ILE A 125 5.56 -1.83 -5.05
N ALA A 126 4.67 -1.57 -4.09
CA ALA A 126 4.32 -0.22 -3.70
C ALA A 126 4.13 -0.07 -2.18
N PRO A 127 4.78 0.95 -1.57
CA PRO A 127 4.61 1.24 -0.14
C PRO A 127 3.24 1.86 0.18
N ASN A 128 2.52 2.30 -0.85
CA ASN A 128 1.19 2.88 -0.75
C ASN A 128 0.36 2.44 -1.95
N MET A 129 -0.76 1.76 -1.69
CA MET A 129 -1.69 1.28 -2.72
C MET A 129 -2.85 2.25 -2.99
N ALA A 130 -2.98 3.34 -2.23
CA ALA A 130 -4.02 4.34 -2.46
C ALA A 130 -3.66 5.18 -3.71
N LYS A 131 -4.25 4.84 -4.86
CA LYS A 131 -3.98 5.48 -6.16
C LYS A 131 -4.07 7.01 -6.11
N GLN A 132 -5.09 7.54 -5.43
CA GLN A 132 -5.32 8.98 -5.32
C GLN A 132 -4.20 9.68 -4.56
N ILE A 133 -3.70 9.06 -3.50
CA ILE A 133 -2.56 9.60 -2.72
C ILE A 133 -1.28 9.54 -3.55
N VAL A 134 -1.03 8.43 -4.24
CA VAL A 134 0.15 8.28 -5.11
C VAL A 134 0.08 9.25 -6.28
N GLY A 135 -1.09 9.42 -6.90
CA GLY A 135 -1.31 10.39 -7.97
C GLY A 135 -1.09 11.83 -7.51
N PHE A 136 -1.59 12.19 -6.32
CA PHE A 136 -1.33 13.51 -5.73
C PHE A 136 0.17 13.73 -5.47
N GLN A 137 0.88 12.75 -4.93
CA GLN A 137 2.32 12.83 -4.75
C GLN A 137 3.06 13.01 -6.09
N ALA A 138 2.64 12.32 -7.14
CA ALA A 138 3.22 12.47 -8.48
C ALA A 138 2.99 13.87 -9.08
N MET A 139 1.81 14.46 -8.85
CA MET A 139 1.55 15.85 -9.24
C MET A 139 2.47 16.83 -8.49
N MET A 140 2.68 16.63 -7.19
CA MET A 140 3.57 17.45 -6.39
C MET A 140 5.03 17.29 -6.80
N GLU A 141 5.47 16.08 -7.12
CA GLU A 141 6.81 15.81 -7.65
C GLU A 141 7.02 16.51 -8.99
N TYR A 142 6.05 16.41 -9.89
CA TYR A 142 6.09 17.14 -11.17
C TYR A 142 6.20 18.64 -10.97
N ALA A 143 5.40 19.21 -10.07
CA ALA A 143 5.44 20.65 -9.75
C ALA A 143 6.80 21.05 -9.16
N ALA A 144 7.35 20.27 -8.23
CA ALA A 144 8.64 20.50 -7.60
C ALA A 144 9.80 20.49 -8.60
N ASN A 145 9.75 19.58 -9.58
CA ASN A 145 10.77 19.46 -10.63
C ASN A 145 10.63 20.51 -11.73
N THR A 146 9.41 20.98 -12.03
CA THR A 146 9.12 21.89 -13.14
C THR A 146 9.17 23.35 -12.71
N PHE A 147 8.76 23.65 -11.48
CA PHE A 147 8.62 25.01 -10.94
C PHE A 147 9.38 25.16 -9.60
N PRO A 148 10.71 24.95 -9.57
CA PRO A 148 11.48 25.14 -8.34
C PRO A 148 11.29 26.57 -7.82
N ASP A 149 11.29 26.71 -6.48
CA ASP A 149 11.08 28.00 -5.79
C ASP A 149 9.71 28.68 -6.03
N LEU A 150 8.71 27.99 -6.59
CA LEU A 150 7.36 28.53 -6.87
C LEU A 150 6.72 29.23 -5.66
N PHE A 151 6.95 28.69 -4.46
CA PHE A 151 6.40 29.22 -3.20
C PHE A 151 7.48 29.87 -2.32
N LYS A 152 8.57 30.35 -2.90
CA LYS A 152 9.59 31.08 -2.14
C LYS A 152 8.99 32.29 -1.43
N GLY A 153 9.25 32.40 -0.12
CA GLY A 153 8.70 33.47 0.71
C GLY A 153 7.33 33.15 1.32
N TYR A 154 6.75 31.99 1.03
CA TYR A 154 5.57 31.50 1.74
C TYR A 154 5.98 30.74 3.01
N SER A 155 5.09 30.71 4.00
CA SER A 155 5.15 29.79 5.14
C SER A 155 4.42 28.49 4.83
N LEU A 156 4.82 27.41 5.47
CA LEU A 156 4.17 26.10 5.37
C LEU A 156 3.78 25.60 6.76
N GLU A 157 2.57 25.11 6.90
CA GLU A 157 2.14 24.31 8.03
C GLU A 157 1.68 22.93 7.52
N ILE A 158 2.19 21.86 8.12
CA ILE A 158 1.74 20.48 7.85
C ILE A 158 1.13 19.91 9.11
N LYS A 159 -0.11 19.45 9.00
CA LYS A 159 -0.82 18.74 10.06
C LYS A 159 -1.18 17.35 9.60
N GLU A 160 -1.00 16.36 10.49
CA GLU A 160 -1.46 14.99 10.25
C GLU A 160 -2.21 14.45 11.47
N SER A 161 -3.23 13.66 11.20
CA SER A 161 -3.94 12.89 12.21
C SER A 161 -3.96 11.41 11.83
N HIS A 162 -3.59 10.56 12.79
CA HIS A 162 -3.64 9.11 12.69
C HIS A 162 -4.06 8.50 14.03
N GLN A 163 -4.43 7.22 14.05
CA GLN A 163 -4.82 6.50 15.26
C GLN A 163 -3.77 6.62 16.38
N LYS A 164 -4.24 6.57 17.63
CA LYS A 164 -3.44 6.79 18.85
C LYS A 164 -2.15 5.95 18.91
N GLY A 165 -2.18 4.71 18.43
CA GLY A 165 -1.02 3.80 18.46
C GLY A 165 0.08 4.10 17.42
N LYS A 166 -0.13 5.05 16.48
CA LYS A 166 0.87 5.39 15.48
C LYS A 166 1.87 6.43 16.01
N ALA A 167 3.04 5.96 16.48
CA ALA A 167 4.05 6.83 17.05
C ALA A 167 4.85 7.63 15.99
N ASP A 168 5.12 7.02 14.83
CA ASP A 168 5.92 7.61 13.76
C ASP A 168 5.14 8.62 12.90
N THR A 169 5.87 9.47 12.21
CA THR A 169 5.32 10.38 11.19
C THR A 169 4.99 9.60 9.93
N SER A 170 3.87 9.93 9.31
CA SER A 170 3.43 9.32 8.05
C SER A 170 4.47 9.44 6.94
N GLY A 171 4.72 8.34 6.22
CA GLY A 171 5.57 8.35 5.02
C GLY A 171 5.06 9.31 3.95
N THR A 172 3.74 9.48 3.83
CA THR A 172 3.11 10.46 2.94
C THR A 172 3.48 11.89 3.34
N ALA A 173 3.36 12.25 4.62
CA ALA A 173 3.73 13.59 5.10
C ALA A 173 5.21 13.89 4.87
N LYS A 174 6.10 12.92 5.15
CA LYS A 174 7.55 13.06 4.88
C LYS A 174 7.86 13.27 3.40
N ALA A 175 7.19 12.54 2.51
CA ALA A 175 7.35 12.73 1.05
C ALA A 175 6.92 14.15 0.64
N MET A 176 5.81 14.64 1.18
CA MET A 176 5.29 15.97 0.88
C MET A 176 6.25 17.09 1.37
N VAL A 177 6.92 16.92 2.50
CA VAL A 177 7.96 17.88 2.96
C VAL A 177 9.01 18.07 1.89
N ARG A 178 9.53 16.99 1.28
CA ARG A 178 10.56 17.06 0.23
C ARG A 178 10.08 17.87 -0.99
N TYR A 179 8.86 17.62 -1.44
CA TYR A 179 8.30 18.36 -2.58
C TYR A 179 8.12 19.85 -2.24
N PHE A 180 7.57 20.17 -1.09
CA PHE A 180 7.41 21.57 -0.67
C PHE A 180 8.75 22.28 -0.45
N THR A 181 9.79 21.59 0.05
CA THR A 181 11.13 22.15 0.15
C THR A 181 11.71 22.48 -1.24
N SER A 182 11.53 21.61 -2.23
CA SER A 182 11.95 21.88 -3.62
C SER A 182 11.17 23.03 -4.25
N LEU A 183 9.93 23.26 -3.81
CA LEU A 183 9.11 24.41 -4.21
C LEU A 183 9.48 25.72 -3.48
N GLY A 184 10.57 25.75 -2.68
CA GLY A 184 11.12 26.94 -2.04
C GLY A 184 10.66 27.19 -0.61
N LEU A 185 9.99 26.23 0.05
CA LEU A 185 9.50 26.36 1.41
C LEU A 185 10.51 25.81 2.43
N GLY A 186 10.87 26.62 3.42
CA GLY A 186 11.71 26.21 4.55
C GLY A 186 10.91 25.44 5.59
N PHE A 187 10.96 24.08 5.53
CA PHE A 187 10.23 23.22 6.45
C PHE A 187 10.98 21.91 6.72
N SER A 188 10.92 21.40 7.94
CA SER A 188 11.53 20.13 8.30
C SER A 188 10.50 19.08 8.73
N GLU A 189 10.85 17.81 8.62
CA GLU A 189 9.95 16.71 9.07
C GLU A 189 9.61 16.82 10.57
N GLY A 190 10.51 17.44 11.38
CA GLY A 190 10.27 17.65 12.82
C GLY A 190 9.18 18.67 13.12
N ASP A 191 8.85 19.55 12.17
CA ASP A 191 7.85 20.60 12.33
C ASP A 191 6.42 20.13 12.01
N ILE A 192 6.26 18.89 11.55
CA ILE A 192 4.94 18.30 11.28
C ILE A 192 4.15 18.17 12.58
N LYS A 193 2.98 18.82 12.63
CA LYS A 193 2.06 18.75 13.75
C LYS A 193 1.27 17.43 13.70
N LYS A 194 1.46 16.59 14.69
CA LYS A 194 0.83 15.26 14.79
C LYS A 194 -0.31 15.27 15.79
N GLU A 195 -1.50 14.90 15.35
CA GLU A 195 -2.63 14.67 16.23
C GLU A 195 -2.84 13.17 16.46
N ARG A 196 -2.89 12.76 17.73
CA ARG A 196 -3.06 11.37 18.16
C ARG A 196 -4.09 11.23 19.30
N ASP A 197 -4.63 12.34 19.81
CA ASP A 197 -5.64 12.32 20.87
C ASP A 197 -7.03 12.10 20.27
N PRO A 198 -7.74 10.99 20.61
CA PRO A 198 -9.05 10.70 20.05
C PRO A 198 -10.11 11.76 20.36
N ALA A 199 -10.02 12.45 21.51
CA ALA A 199 -10.97 13.50 21.85
C ALA A 199 -10.81 14.72 20.92
N THR A 200 -9.58 15.16 20.69
CA THR A 200 -9.24 16.23 19.74
C THR A 200 -9.59 15.85 18.31
N GLN A 201 -9.29 14.60 17.93
CA GLN A 201 -9.65 14.06 16.61
C GLN A 201 -11.14 14.13 16.33
N LYS A 202 -11.96 13.72 17.28
CA LYS A 202 -13.43 13.78 17.17
C LYS A 202 -13.98 15.21 17.20
N THR A 203 -13.54 16.02 18.17
CA THR A 203 -14.20 17.33 18.46
C THR A 203 -13.68 18.49 17.61
N ILE A 204 -12.39 18.47 17.25
CA ILE A 204 -11.71 19.55 16.51
C ILE A 204 -11.51 19.18 15.05
N TRP A 205 -11.07 17.95 14.77
CA TRP A 205 -10.84 17.50 13.39
C TRP A 205 -12.11 16.98 12.72
N GLY A 206 -13.12 16.58 13.49
CA GLY A 206 -14.39 16.05 12.97
C GLY A 206 -14.25 14.65 12.38
N ILE A 207 -13.26 13.87 12.84
CA ILE A 207 -13.08 12.49 12.40
C ILE A 207 -14.24 11.65 12.95
N PRO A 208 -14.97 10.91 12.09
CA PRO A 208 -16.04 10.03 12.55
C PRO A 208 -15.52 8.97 13.52
N GLU A 209 -16.32 8.66 14.53
CA GLU A 209 -15.92 7.79 15.65
C GLU A 209 -15.46 6.40 15.20
N GLU A 210 -16.14 5.83 14.22
CA GLU A 210 -15.84 4.54 13.62
C GLU A 210 -14.47 4.47 12.91
N PHE A 211 -13.86 5.62 12.58
CA PHE A 211 -12.56 5.69 11.91
C PHE A 211 -11.41 6.14 12.81
N LEU A 212 -11.65 6.40 14.10
CA LEU A 212 -10.59 6.81 15.04
C LEU A 212 -9.43 5.81 15.11
N GLU A 213 -9.72 4.51 14.98
CA GLU A 213 -8.72 3.43 14.98
C GLU A 213 -8.13 3.11 13.59
N GLY A 214 -8.49 3.87 12.56
CA GLY A 214 -8.03 3.59 11.20
C GLY A 214 -8.27 4.75 10.24
N HIS A 215 -7.58 5.88 10.45
CA HIS A 215 -7.64 7.03 9.56
C HIS A 215 -6.23 7.56 9.24
N GLY A 216 -6.17 8.39 8.17
CA GLY A 216 -4.98 9.13 7.79
C GLY A 216 -5.39 10.46 7.18
N TRP A 217 -5.45 11.52 7.97
CA TRP A 217 -5.84 12.86 7.55
C TRP A 217 -4.63 13.78 7.50
N HIS A 218 -4.49 14.53 6.41
CA HIS A 218 -3.36 15.43 6.19
C HIS A 218 -3.84 16.75 5.63
N THR A 219 -3.32 17.86 6.17
CA THR A 219 -3.54 19.21 5.67
C THR A 219 -2.19 19.91 5.51
N TYR A 220 -2.01 20.55 4.36
CA TYR A 220 -0.83 21.33 3.99
C TYR A 220 -1.31 22.74 3.69
N SER A 221 -0.98 23.70 4.56
CA SER A 221 -1.39 25.10 4.43
C SER A 221 -0.20 25.98 4.11
N LEU A 222 -0.28 26.71 3.00
CA LEU A 222 0.73 27.66 2.55
C LEU A 222 0.16 29.08 2.67
N GLU A 223 0.93 30.02 3.21
CA GLU A 223 0.50 31.41 3.35
C GLU A 223 1.61 32.35 2.87
N SER A 224 1.26 33.33 2.03
CA SER A 224 2.21 34.35 1.57
C SER A 224 2.72 35.20 2.74
N GLY A 225 3.92 35.80 2.61
CA GLY A 225 4.51 36.61 3.68
C GLY A 225 3.67 37.83 4.08
N ASP A 226 2.90 38.37 3.15
CA ASP A 226 1.95 39.47 3.37
C ASP A 226 0.53 39.02 3.79
N LYS A 227 0.31 37.70 3.89
CA LYS A 227 -0.94 37.05 4.27
C LYS A 227 -2.13 37.31 3.32
N THR A 228 -1.87 37.73 2.10
CA THR A 228 -2.92 38.00 1.11
C THR A 228 -3.32 36.77 0.31
N VAL A 229 -2.46 35.73 0.26
CA VAL A 229 -2.70 34.49 -0.48
C VAL A 229 -2.52 33.28 0.40
N ARG A 230 -3.49 32.38 0.39
CA ARG A 230 -3.43 31.09 1.06
C ARG A 230 -3.80 29.96 0.11
N PHE A 231 -2.99 28.92 0.10
CA PHE A 231 -3.30 27.63 -0.50
C PHE A 231 -3.50 26.59 0.59
N GLU A 232 -4.42 25.68 0.38
CA GLU A 232 -4.62 24.55 1.27
C GLU A 232 -4.86 23.28 0.46
N PHE A 233 -4.07 22.25 0.75
CA PHE A 233 -4.24 20.91 0.19
C PHE A 233 -4.60 19.97 1.34
N THR A 234 -5.72 19.28 1.20
CA THR A 234 -6.19 18.33 2.22
C THR A 234 -6.54 17.00 1.57
N HIS A 235 -6.13 15.91 2.20
CA HIS A 235 -6.63 14.58 1.86
C HIS A 235 -6.87 13.77 3.12
N ASN A 236 -8.06 13.18 3.18
CA ASN A 236 -8.56 12.45 4.33
C ASN A 236 -8.92 11.03 3.92
N VAL A 237 -8.25 10.06 4.52
CA VAL A 237 -8.52 8.64 4.32
C VAL A 237 -9.15 8.09 5.59
N ASN A 238 -10.33 7.48 5.44
CA ASN A 238 -11.05 6.77 6.48
C ASN A 238 -11.04 5.27 6.15
N GLY A 239 -10.62 4.45 7.10
CA GLY A 239 -10.54 3.00 6.89
C GLY A 239 -9.41 2.56 5.96
N ARG A 240 -9.60 1.40 5.32
CA ARG A 240 -8.58 0.74 4.48
C ARG A 240 -9.05 0.43 3.06
N ASP A 241 -10.28 0.74 2.71
CA ASP A 241 -10.90 0.35 1.43
C ASP A 241 -10.17 0.92 0.21
N VAL A 242 -9.71 2.16 0.30
CA VAL A 242 -8.93 2.79 -0.77
C VAL A 242 -7.64 2.03 -1.10
N TYR A 243 -7.02 1.41 -0.09
CA TYR A 243 -5.81 0.58 -0.29
C TYR A 243 -6.17 -0.79 -0.88
N ALA A 244 -7.27 -1.39 -0.44
CA ALA A 244 -7.76 -2.66 -0.99
C ALA A 244 -8.13 -2.50 -2.46
N GLN A 245 -8.90 -1.47 -2.81
CA GLN A 245 -9.25 -1.15 -4.19
C GLN A 245 -8.01 -0.95 -5.06
N GLY A 246 -7.04 -0.16 -4.60
CA GLY A 246 -5.79 0.05 -5.33
C GLY A 246 -4.96 -1.23 -5.48
N THR A 247 -5.03 -2.15 -4.51
CA THR A 247 -4.41 -3.48 -4.62
C THR A 247 -5.08 -4.33 -5.70
N LEU A 248 -6.41 -4.31 -5.79
CA LEU A 248 -7.12 -5.04 -6.85
C LEU A 248 -6.80 -4.45 -8.24
N ASP A 249 -6.68 -3.15 -8.37
CA ASP A 249 -6.24 -2.52 -9.62
C ASP A 249 -4.80 -2.90 -9.99
N ALA A 250 -3.90 -2.97 -9.00
CA ALA A 250 -2.53 -3.44 -9.22
C ALA A 250 -2.49 -4.91 -9.68
N LEU A 251 -3.39 -5.76 -9.17
CA LEU A 251 -3.52 -7.15 -9.62
C LEU A 251 -4.02 -7.25 -11.06
N ILE A 252 -5.00 -6.44 -11.44
CA ILE A 252 -5.51 -6.39 -12.82
C ILE A 252 -4.40 -5.95 -13.77
N TYR A 253 -3.65 -4.90 -13.39
CA TYR A 253 -2.50 -4.43 -14.16
C TYR A 253 -1.44 -5.53 -14.30
N LEU A 254 -1.06 -6.19 -13.18
CA LEU A 254 -0.07 -7.26 -13.19
C LEU A 254 -0.52 -8.46 -14.03
N ALA A 255 -1.80 -8.86 -13.92
CA ALA A 255 -2.37 -9.95 -14.73
C ALA A 255 -2.25 -9.65 -16.23
N LYS A 256 -2.53 -8.41 -16.65
CA LYS A 256 -2.35 -7.94 -18.02
C LYS A 256 -0.88 -8.03 -18.43
N LYS A 257 0.06 -7.54 -17.62
CA LYS A 257 1.49 -7.58 -17.90
C LYS A 257 2.03 -9.01 -18.02
N VAL A 258 1.61 -9.89 -17.13
CA VAL A 258 1.95 -11.32 -17.20
C VAL A 258 1.40 -11.96 -18.49
N ALA A 259 0.19 -11.64 -18.91
CA ALA A 259 -0.39 -12.11 -20.16
C ALA A 259 0.32 -11.54 -21.40
N GLU A 260 0.91 -10.35 -21.30
CA GLU A 260 1.76 -9.72 -22.31
C GLU A 260 3.19 -10.33 -22.34
N GLY A 261 3.53 -11.24 -21.42
CA GLY A 261 4.82 -11.92 -21.36
C GLY A 261 5.88 -11.21 -20.51
N ALA A 262 5.49 -10.28 -19.63
CA ALA A 262 6.42 -9.58 -18.73
C ALA A 262 7.14 -10.57 -17.79
N GLN A 263 8.46 -10.47 -17.73
CA GLN A 263 9.34 -11.28 -16.87
C GLN A 263 10.46 -10.40 -16.30
N GLY A 264 10.78 -10.59 -15.01
CA GLY A 264 11.82 -9.80 -14.34
C GLY A 264 11.48 -8.31 -14.22
N GLU A 265 10.22 -7.92 -14.36
CA GLU A 265 9.83 -6.53 -14.30
C GLU A 265 9.26 -6.17 -12.92
N VAL A 266 9.66 -5.01 -12.42
CA VAL A 266 9.14 -4.42 -11.19
C VAL A 266 8.37 -3.17 -11.55
N PHE A 267 7.09 -3.18 -11.25
CA PHE A 267 6.17 -2.08 -11.49
C PHE A 267 5.85 -1.35 -10.18
N SER A 268 5.65 -0.05 -10.29
CA SER A 268 5.19 0.82 -9.21
C SER A 268 3.69 1.10 -9.33
N MET A 269 3.12 1.75 -8.30
CA MET A 269 1.74 2.23 -8.37
C MET A 269 1.54 3.35 -9.43
N ILE A 270 2.62 4.07 -9.79
CA ILE A 270 2.58 5.03 -10.90
C ILE A 270 2.38 4.31 -12.25
N ASP A 271 3.01 3.14 -12.42
CA ASP A 271 2.83 2.34 -13.64
C ASP A 271 1.39 1.80 -13.72
N VAL A 272 0.83 1.39 -12.59
CA VAL A 272 -0.58 1.00 -12.48
C VAL A 272 -1.49 2.16 -12.89
N LEU A 273 -1.27 3.38 -12.36
CA LEU A 273 -2.06 4.57 -12.69
C LEU A 273 -2.01 4.94 -14.17
N LYS A 274 -0.88 4.70 -14.86
CA LYS A 274 -0.72 4.98 -16.29
C LYS A 274 -1.32 3.90 -17.18
N GLY A 275 -1.53 2.69 -16.67
CA GLY A 275 -1.91 1.53 -17.45
C GLY A 275 -3.32 0.98 -17.21
N VAL A 276 -4.10 1.59 -16.30
CA VAL A 276 -5.50 1.22 -15.98
C VAL A 276 -6.47 2.22 -16.56
#